data_b8dab5701558d7f6adf1288dde1f107a
#
_entry.id   b8dab5701558d7f6adf1288dde1f107a
#
_cell.length_a   1.000
_cell.length_b   1.000
_cell.length_c   1.000
_cell.angle_alpha   90.00
_cell.angle_beta   90.00
_cell.angle_gamma   90.00
#
_symmetry.space_group_name_H-M   'P 1'
#
loop_
_entity.id
_entity.type
_entity.pdbx_description
1 polymer ?
#
loop_
_entity_poly.entity_id
_entity_poly.type
_entity_poly.pdbx_seq_one_letter_code
_entity_poly.pdbx_strand_id
1 'polypeptide(L)'
;NVFTIIGKQLGDAMARKKDTDVHSLYGSLNGGTTLGAATKFMKASNVQGAITYAKANKFGSQIYILHHPNSVAYLSKEAATVASSGTHELSSGWSADLLKDFWSGLKPMNGVSIFEDGNLAVDSSDDATGVIADKTAMAVLKSVDTRTERQRDASLRATEVVITSDYGVFELDDTRGAGLIFDAAALATNN
;
A
#
# COMPACT_ATOMS: atom_id res chain seq x y z
N ASN A 1 12.26 27.21 -14.06
CA ASN A 1 13.42 27.43 -13.23
C ASN A 1 14.01 26.11 -12.77
N VAL A 2 15.30 25.86 -13.07
CA VAL A 2 15.98 24.59 -12.76
C VAL A 2 15.92 24.25 -11.27
N PHE A 3 16.09 25.23 -10.38
CA PHE A 3 16.00 25.02 -8.94
C PHE A 3 14.62 24.58 -8.46
N THR A 4 13.55 25.00 -9.12
CA THR A 4 12.20 24.55 -8.80
C THR A 4 12.01 23.07 -9.15
N ILE A 5 12.57 22.63 -10.27
CA ILE A 5 12.51 21.22 -10.70
C ILE A 5 13.33 20.35 -9.74
N ILE A 6 14.56 20.76 -9.41
CA ILE A 6 15.43 20.06 -8.46
C ILE A 6 14.74 19.96 -7.08
N GLY A 7 14.19 21.07 -6.57
CA GLY A 7 13.49 21.07 -5.28
C GLY A 7 12.30 20.12 -5.26
N LYS A 8 11.53 20.02 -6.35
CA LYS A 8 10.43 19.07 -6.47
C LYS A 8 10.92 17.62 -6.46
N GLN A 9 11.96 17.31 -7.25
CA GLN A 9 12.54 15.96 -7.29
C GLN A 9 13.11 15.53 -5.94
N LEU A 10 13.77 16.43 -5.21
CA LEU A 10 14.27 16.16 -3.86
C LEU A 10 13.12 15.91 -2.87
N GLY A 11 12.05 16.71 -2.96
CA GLY A 11 10.85 16.52 -2.13
C GLY A 11 10.18 15.16 -2.38
N ASP A 12 10.02 14.78 -3.65
CA ASP A 12 9.46 13.49 -4.05
C ASP A 12 10.34 12.31 -3.57
N ALA A 13 11.67 12.45 -3.68
CA ALA A 13 12.60 11.43 -3.20
C ALA A 13 12.52 11.25 -1.67
N MET A 14 12.42 12.35 -0.91
CA MET A 14 12.26 12.31 0.54
C MET A 14 10.92 11.69 0.96
N ALA A 15 9.84 11.98 0.26
CA ALA A 15 8.53 11.37 0.50
C ALA A 15 8.59 9.86 0.29
N ARG A 16 9.12 9.41 -0.85
CA ARG A 16 9.30 7.98 -1.15
C ARG A 16 10.16 7.26 -0.11
N LYS A 17 11.22 7.90 0.37
CA LYS A 17 12.06 7.33 1.43
C LYS A 17 11.28 7.11 2.71
N LYS A 18 10.46 8.08 3.13
CA LYS A 18 9.62 7.98 4.32
C LYS A 18 8.59 6.84 4.19
N ASP A 19 7.96 6.72 3.03
CA ASP A 19 7.01 5.63 2.76
C ASP A 19 7.71 4.26 2.82
N THR A 20 8.87 4.13 2.16
CA THR A 20 9.65 2.87 2.19
C THR A 20 10.06 2.47 3.60
N ASP A 21 10.42 3.44 4.46
CA ASP A 21 10.77 3.16 5.84
C ASP A 21 9.56 2.67 6.65
N VAL A 22 8.36 3.22 6.41
CA VAL A 22 7.10 2.70 7.00
C VAL A 22 6.81 1.29 6.49
N HIS A 23 6.97 1.04 5.18
CA HIS A 23 6.73 -0.28 4.59
C HIS A 23 7.63 -1.36 5.20
N SER A 24 8.85 -1.00 5.63
CA SER A 24 9.77 -1.95 6.26
C SER A 24 9.23 -2.56 7.56
N LEU A 25 8.24 -1.92 8.20
CA LEU A 25 7.60 -2.43 9.43
C LEU A 25 6.50 -3.47 9.15
N TYR A 26 5.97 -3.55 7.91
CA TYR A 26 4.81 -4.38 7.64
C TYR A 26 5.04 -5.86 7.92
N GLY A 27 6.24 -6.36 7.63
CA GLY A 27 6.60 -7.75 7.87
C GLY A 27 6.85 -8.11 9.33
N SER A 28 7.07 -7.13 10.22
CA SER A 28 7.32 -7.36 11.65
C SER A 28 6.04 -7.42 12.47
N LEU A 29 4.97 -6.77 12.02
CA LEU A 29 3.67 -6.76 12.71
C LEU A 29 3.12 -8.17 12.93
N ASN A 30 2.30 -8.35 13.97
CA ASN A 30 1.71 -9.64 14.39
C ASN A 30 2.78 -10.67 14.76
N GLY A 31 3.85 -10.25 15.44
CA GLY A 31 4.96 -11.10 15.78
C GLY A 31 5.71 -11.67 14.56
N GLY A 32 5.69 -10.93 13.42
CA GLY A 32 6.26 -11.38 12.16
C GLY A 32 5.42 -12.42 11.40
N THR A 33 4.19 -12.67 11.85
CA THR A 33 3.29 -13.60 11.16
C THR A 33 2.49 -12.85 10.09
N THR A 34 2.81 -13.09 8.82
CA THR A 34 2.09 -12.52 7.68
C THR A 34 0.83 -13.31 7.35
N LEU A 35 -0.19 -12.61 6.88
CA LEU A 35 -1.42 -13.16 6.32
C LEU A 35 -1.30 -13.28 4.80
N GLY A 36 -2.20 -14.05 4.20
CA GLY A 36 -2.13 -14.34 2.76
C GLY A 36 -1.16 -15.47 2.46
N ALA A 37 -0.69 -15.54 1.24
CA ALA A 37 0.32 -16.52 0.83
C ALA A 37 1.11 -16.00 -0.37
N ALA A 38 2.43 -16.16 -0.34
CA ALA A 38 3.33 -15.93 -1.46
C ALA A 38 2.86 -16.70 -2.71
N THR A 39 3.11 -16.16 -3.88
CA THR A 39 2.71 -16.73 -5.18
C THR A 39 1.20 -16.94 -5.38
N LYS A 40 0.37 -16.34 -4.54
CA LYS A 40 -1.10 -16.37 -4.65
C LYS A 40 -1.63 -14.97 -4.97
N PHE A 41 -2.50 -14.91 -5.97
CA PHE A 41 -3.16 -13.66 -6.32
C PHE A 41 -4.10 -13.18 -5.21
N MET A 42 -4.17 -11.87 -5.06
CA MET A 42 -5.11 -11.22 -4.16
C MET A 42 -6.55 -11.42 -4.66
N LYS A 43 -7.31 -12.27 -3.99
CA LYS A 43 -8.71 -12.59 -4.31
C LYS A 43 -9.65 -12.08 -3.23
N ALA A 44 -10.91 -11.86 -3.57
CA ALA A 44 -11.93 -11.41 -2.63
C ALA A 44 -12.05 -12.33 -1.40
N SER A 45 -11.96 -13.64 -1.59
CA SER A 45 -11.98 -14.61 -0.49
C SER A 45 -10.80 -14.48 0.47
N ASN A 46 -9.59 -14.21 -0.06
CA ASN A 46 -8.37 -14.05 0.73
C ASN A 46 -8.40 -12.74 1.53
N VAL A 47 -8.85 -11.66 0.89
CA VAL A 47 -9.05 -10.35 1.53
C VAL A 47 -10.10 -10.45 2.65
N GLN A 48 -11.22 -11.13 2.38
CA GLN A 48 -12.25 -11.38 3.38
C GLN A 48 -11.71 -12.19 4.56
N GLY A 49 -10.85 -13.18 4.30
CA GLY A 49 -10.17 -13.96 5.34
C GLY A 49 -9.29 -13.06 6.22
N ALA A 50 -8.48 -12.18 5.63
CA ALA A 50 -7.64 -11.23 6.35
C ALA A 50 -8.47 -10.24 7.18
N ILE A 51 -9.57 -9.72 6.63
CA ILE A 51 -10.49 -8.82 7.35
C ILE A 51 -11.13 -9.54 8.54
N THR A 52 -11.54 -10.80 8.35
CA THR A 52 -12.13 -11.60 9.43
C THR A 52 -11.10 -11.86 10.53
N TYR A 53 -9.85 -12.17 10.17
CA TYR A 53 -8.76 -12.33 11.12
C TYR A 53 -8.53 -11.04 11.93
N ALA A 54 -8.44 -9.89 11.26
CA ALA A 54 -8.23 -8.61 11.91
C ALA A 54 -9.37 -8.26 12.91
N LYS A 55 -10.62 -8.52 12.52
CA LYS A 55 -11.79 -8.29 13.38
C LYS A 55 -11.82 -9.25 14.56
N ALA A 56 -11.51 -10.54 14.36
CA ALA A 56 -11.47 -11.55 15.41
C ALA A 56 -10.37 -11.25 16.45
N ASN A 57 -9.23 -10.74 15.99
CA ASN A 57 -8.11 -10.34 16.85
C ASN A 57 -8.20 -8.89 17.35
N LYS A 58 -9.32 -8.21 17.11
CA LYS A 58 -9.62 -6.88 17.67
C LYS A 58 -8.57 -5.83 17.30
N PHE A 59 -8.13 -5.78 16.05
CA PHE A 59 -7.12 -4.81 15.59
C PHE A 59 -7.54 -3.36 15.85
N GLY A 60 -8.83 -3.04 15.80
CA GLY A 60 -9.36 -1.72 16.09
C GLY A 60 -10.62 -1.42 15.28
N SER A 61 -11.05 -0.15 15.34
CA SER A 61 -12.26 0.31 14.65
C SER A 61 -12.00 0.90 13.26
N GLN A 62 -10.74 1.28 12.97
CA GLN A 62 -10.37 1.95 11.73
C GLN A 62 -9.30 1.14 10.97
N ILE A 63 -9.68 -0.09 10.62
CA ILE A 63 -8.83 -1.01 9.87
C ILE A 63 -8.77 -0.56 8.41
N TYR A 64 -7.57 -0.62 7.83
CA TYR A 64 -7.32 -0.39 6.41
C TYR A 64 -6.39 -1.47 5.86
N ILE A 65 -6.44 -1.66 4.56
CA ILE A 65 -5.50 -2.49 3.80
C ILE A 65 -4.75 -1.58 2.85
N LEU A 66 -3.42 -1.77 2.77
CA LEU A 66 -2.57 -1.12 1.78
C LEU A 66 -1.72 -2.18 1.09
N HIS A 67 -1.74 -2.21 -0.23
CA HIS A 67 -1.00 -3.19 -1.00
C HIS A 67 -0.47 -2.63 -2.33
N HIS A 68 0.40 -3.39 -3.01
CA HIS A 68 0.94 -3.01 -4.30
C HIS A 68 -0.18 -2.98 -5.38
N PRO A 69 -0.17 -2.00 -6.31
CA PRO A 69 -1.23 -1.85 -7.32
C PRO A 69 -1.45 -3.11 -8.17
N ASN A 70 -0.39 -3.83 -8.52
CA ASN A 70 -0.52 -5.07 -9.29
C ASN A 70 -1.35 -6.13 -8.56
N SER A 71 -1.13 -6.31 -7.25
CA SER A 71 -1.91 -7.27 -6.45
C SER A 71 -3.38 -6.85 -6.37
N VAL A 72 -3.65 -5.56 -6.18
CA VAL A 72 -5.01 -5.02 -6.14
C VAL A 72 -5.70 -5.15 -7.49
N ALA A 73 -4.96 -5.04 -8.59
CA ALA A 73 -5.49 -5.23 -9.94
C ALA A 73 -6.03 -6.66 -10.18
N TYR A 74 -5.47 -7.68 -9.52
CA TYR A 74 -6.02 -9.03 -9.56
C TYR A 74 -7.38 -9.14 -8.87
N LEU A 75 -7.59 -8.42 -7.76
CA LEU A 75 -8.88 -8.31 -7.11
C LEU A 75 -9.92 -7.67 -8.06
N SER A 76 -9.52 -6.62 -8.76
CA SER A 76 -10.33 -5.96 -9.78
C SER A 76 -10.71 -6.90 -10.93
N LYS A 77 -9.74 -7.67 -11.40
CA LYS A 77 -9.94 -8.66 -12.46
C LYS A 77 -10.91 -9.77 -12.03
N GLU A 78 -10.79 -10.26 -10.79
CA GLU A 78 -11.72 -11.27 -10.25
C GLU A 78 -13.15 -10.74 -10.23
N ALA A 79 -13.39 -9.53 -9.74
CA ALA A 79 -14.71 -8.91 -9.70
C ALA A 79 -15.29 -8.73 -11.10
N ALA A 80 -14.49 -8.29 -12.08
CA ALA A 80 -14.92 -8.17 -13.47
C ALA A 80 -15.27 -9.54 -14.09
N THR A 81 -14.54 -10.60 -13.76
CA THR A 81 -14.79 -11.96 -14.24
C THR A 81 -16.09 -12.51 -13.66
N VAL A 82 -16.37 -12.31 -12.38
CA VAL A 82 -17.62 -12.69 -11.73
C VAL A 82 -18.82 -11.96 -12.38
N ALA A 83 -18.67 -10.68 -12.67
CA ALA A 83 -19.72 -9.89 -13.29
C ALA A 83 -20.01 -10.29 -14.76
N SER A 84 -19.02 -10.79 -15.49
CA SER A 84 -19.17 -11.24 -16.89
C SER A 84 -19.58 -12.70 -17.06
N SER A 85 -19.38 -13.53 -16.04
CA SER A 85 -19.73 -14.94 -16.05
C SER A 85 -21.22 -15.13 -15.76
N GLY A 86 -22.04 -15.29 -16.79
CA GLY A 86 -23.49 -15.51 -16.67
C GLY A 86 -23.92 -16.80 -15.96
N THR A 87 -23.02 -17.46 -15.22
CA THR A 87 -23.25 -18.71 -14.47
C THR A 87 -23.45 -18.48 -12.97
N HIS A 88 -23.32 -17.25 -12.47
CA HIS A 88 -23.64 -16.94 -11.08
C HIS A 88 -25.10 -16.47 -10.97
N GLU A 89 -25.85 -17.03 -10.04
CA GLU A 89 -27.25 -16.68 -9.72
C GLU A 89 -27.45 -15.27 -9.14
N LEU A 90 -26.47 -14.39 -9.31
CA LEU A 90 -26.57 -12.97 -9.00
C LEU A 90 -27.41 -12.30 -10.10
N SER A 91 -28.49 -11.66 -9.71
CA SER A 91 -29.34 -10.92 -10.66
C SER A 91 -28.51 -9.92 -11.47
N SER A 92 -28.83 -9.74 -12.75
CA SER A 92 -28.10 -8.86 -13.67
C SER A 92 -27.95 -7.39 -13.16
N GLY A 93 -28.83 -6.95 -12.27
CA GLY A 93 -28.73 -5.64 -11.61
C GLY A 93 -27.58 -5.58 -10.58
N TRP A 94 -27.33 -6.66 -9.88
CA TRP A 94 -26.26 -6.73 -8.88
C TRP A 94 -24.88 -6.71 -9.51
N SER A 95 -24.70 -7.39 -10.64
CA SER A 95 -23.43 -7.38 -11.37
C SER A 95 -23.13 -6.03 -12.00
N ALA A 96 -24.14 -5.30 -12.48
CA ALA A 96 -23.98 -3.96 -13.03
C ALA A 96 -23.60 -2.93 -11.96
N ASP A 97 -24.22 -3.00 -10.79
CA ASP A 97 -23.89 -2.13 -9.65
C ASP A 97 -22.50 -2.45 -9.09
N LEU A 98 -22.14 -3.71 -9.00
CA LEU A 98 -20.81 -4.14 -8.57
C LEU A 98 -19.72 -3.60 -9.51
N LEU A 99 -19.93 -3.71 -10.83
CA LEU A 99 -19.03 -3.16 -11.84
C LEU A 99 -18.93 -1.64 -11.76
N LYS A 100 -20.06 -0.95 -11.66
CA LYS A 100 -20.09 0.51 -11.53
C LYS A 100 -19.32 0.97 -10.29
N ASP A 101 -19.51 0.30 -9.18
CA ASP A 101 -18.83 0.58 -7.94
C ASP A 101 -17.32 0.30 -8.02
N PHE A 102 -16.93 -0.70 -8.78
CA PHE A 102 -15.55 -1.05 -9.03
C PHE A 102 -14.81 -0.01 -9.89
N TRP A 103 -15.45 0.51 -10.94
CA TRP A 103 -14.88 1.55 -11.81
C TRP A 103 -14.87 2.94 -11.17
N SER A 104 -15.64 3.16 -10.12
CA SER A 104 -15.64 4.42 -9.35
C SER A 104 -14.56 4.48 -8.26
N GLY A 105 -13.75 3.44 -8.11
CA GLY A 105 -12.72 3.26 -7.09
C GLY A 105 -13.03 2.06 -6.20
N LEU A 106 -11.99 1.49 -5.59
CA LEU A 106 -12.15 0.38 -4.64
C LEU A 106 -13.01 0.81 -3.46
N LYS A 107 -14.23 0.31 -3.41
CA LYS A 107 -15.11 0.52 -2.25
C LYS A 107 -14.62 -0.28 -1.06
N PRO A 108 -14.93 0.20 0.16
CA PRO A 108 -14.60 -0.54 1.37
C PRO A 108 -15.20 -1.95 1.32
N MET A 109 -14.36 -2.95 1.43
CA MET A 109 -14.81 -4.33 1.54
C MET A 109 -15.14 -4.63 3.00
N ASN A 110 -16.40 -4.92 3.29
CA ASN A 110 -16.87 -5.18 4.66
C ASN A 110 -16.52 -4.05 5.67
N GLY A 111 -16.53 -2.80 5.19
CA GLY A 111 -16.18 -1.60 5.96
C GLY A 111 -14.69 -1.31 6.08
N VAL A 112 -13.82 -2.09 5.39
CA VAL A 112 -12.37 -1.89 5.36
C VAL A 112 -11.96 -1.28 4.03
N SER A 113 -11.30 -0.12 4.07
CA SER A 113 -10.79 0.56 2.88
C SER A 113 -9.53 -0.12 2.38
N ILE A 114 -9.40 -0.23 1.05
CA ILE A 114 -8.22 -0.78 0.38
C ILE A 114 -7.53 0.37 -0.35
N PHE A 115 -6.23 0.53 -0.10
CA PHE A 115 -5.37 1.54 -0.70
C PHE A 115 -4.26 0.86 -1.51
N GLU A 116 -3.75 1.60 -2.49
CA GLU A 116 -2.68 1.16 -3.37
C GLU A 116 -1.44 2.04 -3.17
N ASP A 117 -0.26 1.42 -3.11
CA ASP A 117 1.00 2.14 -3.09
C ASP A 117 2.06 1.43 -3.96
N GLY A 118 2.51 2.13 -5.00
CA GLY A 118 3.55 1.64 -5.91
C GLY A 118 4.97 1.72 -5.34
N ASN A 119 5.17 2.28 -4.13
CA ASN A 119 6.47 2.28 -3.46
C ASN A 119 6.73 0.98 -2.68
N LEU A 120 5.73 0.10 -2.55
CA LEU A 120 5.93 -1.23 -1.97
C LEU A 120 6.92 -2.03 -2.83
N ALA A 121 7.95 -2.58 -2.17
CA ALA A 121 8.92 -3.43 -2.85
C ALA A 121 8.25 -4.75 -3.29
N VAL A 122 8.57 -5.15 -4.52
CA VAL A 122 8.24 -6.47 -5.07
C VAL A 122 9.53 -7.29 -5.02
N ASP A 123 9.46 -8.50 -4.51
CA ASP A 123 10.62 -9.38 -4.40
C ASP A 123 10.96 -10.08 -5.73
N SER A 124 11.98 -10.92 -5.71
CA SER A 124 12.43 -11.67 -6.90
C SER A 124 11.45 -12.77 -7.36
N SER A 125 10.43 -13.06 -6.57
CA SER A 125 9.37 -14.03 -6.86
C SER A 125 8.07 -13.34 -7.29
N ASP A 126 8.14 -12.03 -7.55
CA ASP A 126 6.99 -11.18 -7.86
C ASP A 126 5.98 -11.06 -6.70
N ASP A 127 6.40 -11.30 -5.45
CA ASP A 127 5.55 -11.14 -4.28
C ASP A 127 5.76 -9.76 -3.64
N ALA A 128 4.69 -9.16 -3.11
CA ALA A 128 4.74 -7.92 -2.35
C ALA A 128 4.11 -8.11 -0.96
N THR A 129 4.71 -7.47 0.04
CA THR A 129 4.17 -7.45 1.40
C THR A 129 3.51 -6.11 1.66
N GLY A 130 2.18 -6.09 1.62
CA GLY A 130 1.36 -4.99 2.09
C GLY A 130 1.03 -5.13 3.57
N VAL A 131 0.00 -4.44 4.02
CA VAL A 131 -0.43 -4.45 5.42
C VAL A 131 -1.95 -4.42 5.55
N ILE A 132 -2.46 -5.09 6.58
CA ILE A 132 -3.78 -4.85 7.17
C ILE A 132 -3.57 -4.38 8.59
N ALA A 133 -3.98 -3.16 8.91
CA ALA A 133 -3.70 -2.57 10.20
C ALA A 133 -4.78 -1.56 10.62
N ASP A 134 -4.87 -1.33 11.92
CA ASP A 134 -5.50 -0.12 12.48
C ASP A 134 -4.48 1.01 12.48
N LYS A 135 -4.93 2.25 12.41
CA LYS A 135 -4.04 3.43 12.42
C LYS A 135 -3.23 3.61 13.70
N THR A 136 -3.51 2.85 14.74
CA THR A 136 -2.73 2.84 15.98
C THR A 136 -1.63 1.79 16.00
N ALA A 137 -1.47 0.98 14.94
CA ALA A 137 -0.44 -0.04 14.87
C ALA A 137 0.97 0.55 14.73
N MET A 138 1.10 1.64 13.99
CA MET A 138 2.39 2.25 13.65
C MET A 138 2.35 3.77 13.83
N ALA A 139 3.52 4.38 14.05
CA ALA A 139 3.67 5.82 14.10
C ALA A 139 4.93 6.30 13.38
N VAL A 140 4.83 7.49 12.81
CA VAL A 140 5.96 8.26 12.31
C VAL A 140 6.17 9.44 13.25
N LEU A 141 7.29 9.47 13.93
CA LEU A 141 7.71 10.59 14.78
C LEU A 141 8.66 11.49 13.99
N LYS A 142 8.39 12.77 13.97
CA LYS A 142 9.23 13.77 13.31
C LYS A 142 9.83 14.69 14.36
N SER A 143 11.16 14.78 14.39
CA SER A 143 11.88 15.77 15.18
C SER A 143 12.09 17.04 14.38
N VAL A 144 12.58 16.89 13.14
CA VAL A 144 12.76 18.00 12.20
C VAL A 144 11.98 17.69 10.93
N ASP A 145 11.08 18.58 10.57
CA ASP A 145 10.37 18.42 9.30
C ASP A 145 11.31 18.65 8.11
N THR A 146 10.86 18.25 6.94
CA THR A 146 11.64 18.37 5.72
C THR A 146 12.01 19.84 5.46
N ARG A 147 13.30 20.12 5.42
CA ARG A 147 13.84 21.46 5.09
C ARG A 147 14.87 21.37 3.98
N THR A 148 14.96 22.43 3.20
CA THR A 148 15.92 22.55 2.10
C THR A 148 16.96 23.59 2.48
N GLU A 149 18.24 23.21 2.40
CA GLU A 149 19.37 24.10 2.58
C GLU A 149 20.08 24.30 1.25
N ARG A 150 20.61 25.48 1.04
CA ARG A 150 21.29 25.84 -0.20
C ARG A 150 22.61 26.48 0.12
N GLN A 151 23.70 25.93 -0.41
CA GLN A 151 25.03 26.43 -0.26
C GLN A 151 25.66 26.69 -1.63
N ARG A 152 26.39 27.79 -1.75
CA ARG A 152 27.23 28.06 -2.92
C ARG A 152 28.67 27.64 -2.63
N ASP A 153 29.17 26.68 -3.40
CA ASP A 153 30.56 26.32 -3.41
C ASP A 153 31.31 27.18 -4.48
N ALA A 154 32.16 28.08 -4.00
CA ALA A 154 32.91 28.94 -4.87
C ALA A 154 34.05 28.23 -5.60
N SER A 155 34.61 27.16 -5.00
CA SER A 155 35.71 26.39 -5.58
C SER A 155 35.25 25.56 -6.77
N LEU A 156 34.07 24.97 -6.68
CA LEU A 156 33.44 24.17 -7.74
C LEU A 156 32.58 25.02 -8.70
N ARG A 157 32.43 26.32 -8.42
CA ARG A 157 31.50 27.22 -9.14
C ARG A 157 30.09 26.66 -9.26
N ALA A 158 29.67 25.84 -8.26
CA ALA A 158 28.40 25.15 -8.21
C ALA A 158 27.53 25.68 -7.06
N THR A 159 26.23 25.36 -7.13
CA THR A 159 25.31 25.57 -6.02
C THR A 159 24.84 24.20 -5.57
N GLU A 160 25.09 23.84 -4.31
CA GLU A 160 24.61 22.63 -3.68
C GLU A 160 23.24 22.90 -3.07
N VAL A 161 22.33 21.96 -3.24
CA VAL A 161 21.00 21.97 -2.63
C VAL A 161 20.84 20.67 -1.87
N VAL A 162 20.66 20.76 -0.57
CA VAL A 162 20.53 19.62 0.34
C VAL A 162 19.14 19.65 0.96
N ILE A 163 18.49 18.49 1.01
CA ILE A 163 17.23 18.30 1.73
C ILE A 163 17.46 17.40 2.93
N THR A 164 17.01 17.84 4.09
CA THR A 164 17.17 17.12 5.35
C THR A 164 15.82 16.96 6.03
N SER A 165 15.64 15.82 6.70
CA SER A 165 14.51 15.55 7.58
C SER A 165 14.98 14.58 8.69
N ASP A 166 14.56 14.84 9.92
CA ASP A 166 14.85 13.97 11.05
C ASP A 166 13.54 13.35 11.54
N TYR A 167 13.41 12.04 11.34
CA TYR A 167 12.21 11.28 11.67
C TYR A 167 12.57 9.84 12.02
N GLY A 168 11.67 9.16 12.69
CA GLY A 168 11.74 7.72 12.94
C GLY A 168 10.38 7.08 12.70
N VAL A 169 10.39 5.83 12.27
CA VAL A 169 9.20 5.00 12.11
C VAL A 169 9.20 3.93 13.19
N PHE A 170 8.07 3.71 13.81
CA PHE A 170 7.95 2.84 14.97
C PHE A 170 6.67 2.04 14.90
N GLU A 171 6.78 0.81 15.33
CA GLU A 171 5.66 -0.03 15.67
C GLU A 171 5.18 0.36 17.07
N LEU A 172 3.89 0.71 17.21
CA LEU A 172 3.29 1.10 18.49
C LEU A 172 2.59 -0.08 19.16
N ASP A 173 1.88 -0.87 18.40
CA ASP A 173 1.12 -2.01 18.90
C ASP A 173 1.11 -3.12 17.85
N ASP A 174 1.95 -4.11 18.08
CA ASP A 174 2.13 -5.28 17.23
C ASP A 174 0.81 -6.07 17.01
N THR A 175 -0.09 -6.03 17.98
CA THR A 175 -1.35 -6.77 17.94
C THR A 175 -2.43 -6.10 17.09
N ARG A 176 -2.17 -4.91 16.53
CA ARG A 176 -3.14 -4.12 15.76
C ARG A 176 -2.86 -4.04 14.28
N GLY A 177 -1.96 -4.85 13.79
CA GLY A 177 -1.62 -4.94 12.38
C GLY A 177 -1.04 -6.29 12.03
N ALA A 178 -1.03 -6.65 10.76
CA ALA A 178 -0.34 -7.82 10.22
C ALA A 178 0.15 -7.53 8.80
N GLY A 179 1.30 -8.05 8.45
CA GLY A 179 1.76 -8.09 7.07
C GLY A 179 0.79 -8.90 6.20
N LEU A 180 0.60 -8.48 4.96
CA LEU A 180 -0.29 -9.13 4.01
C LEU A 180 0.50 -9.43 2.74
N ILE A 181 0.80 -10.71 2.47
CA ILE A 181 1.64 -11.10 1.34
C ILE A 181 0.81 -11.68 0.20
N PHE A 182 0.98 -11.15 -1.01
CA PHE A 182 0.37 -11.65 -2.24
C PHE A 182 1.28 -11.44 -3.44
N ASP A 183 1.02 -12.21 -4.49
CA ASP A 183 1.63 -12.04 -5.81
C ASP A 183 1.32 -10.64 -6.38
N ALA A 184 2.35 -9.98 -6.83
CA ALA A 184 2.34 -8.64 -7.42
C ALA A 184 2.88 -8.65 -8.86
N ALA A 185 2.87 -9.81 -9.54
CA ALA A 185 3.24 -9.90 -10.94
C ALA A 185 2.38 -8.94 -11.78
N ALA A 186 2.99 -8.28 -12.75
CA ALA A 186 2.28 -7.37 -13.62
C ALA A 186 1.21 -8.10 -14.44
N LEU A 187 0.01 -7.54 -14.51
CA LEU A 187 -1.01 -8.02 -15.44
C LEU A 187 -0.53 -7.86 -16.87
N ALA A 188 -0.72 -8.91 -17.68
CA ALA A 188 -0.40 -8.82 -19.12
C ALA A 188 -1.23 -7.71 -19.77
N THR A 189 -0.53 -6.80 -20.45
CA THR A 189 -1.16 -5.67 -21.16
C THR A 189 -1.51 -6.00 -22.61
N ASN A 190 -1.03 -7.16 -23.11
CA ASN A 190 -1.23 -7.64 -24.48
C ASN A 190 -1.99 -8.96 -24.44
N ASN A 191 -3.24 -8.93 -24.75
CA ASN A 191 -4.07 -10.08 -25.10
C ASN A 191 -4.58 -9.92 -26.54
#